data_cc6ae3312448d38ebb8816723ab2f972
#
_entry.id   cc6ae3312448d38ebb8816723ab2f972
#
_cell.length_a   1.000
_cell.length_b   1.000
_cell.length_c   1.000
_cell.angle_alpha   90.00
_cell.angle_beta   90.00
_cell.angle_gamma   90.00
#
_symmetry.space_group_name_H-M   'P 1'
#
loop_
_entity.id
_entity.type
_entity.pdbx_description
1 polymer ?
#
loop_
_entity_poly.entity_id
_entity_poly.type
_entity_poly.pdbx_seq_one_letter_code
_entity_poly.pdbx_strand_id
1 'polypeptide(L)'
;MRKKMYLCGIISIYSIMPQMIMLGSEMIRIHPAKKTIEYSTSQGRSWSTRYSSTSCGEFIDLLPYGNELLAVTSKGIYYSTSQGRSWSSRYTSSSCGEFQCLMDGGRELLAQTSNGLYYSTSSGRSWSKRR
;
A
#
# COMPACT_ATOMS: atom_id res chain seq x y z
N MET A 1 -10.83 8.44 -8.21
CA MET A 1 -10.14 7.47 -7.35
C MET A 1 -10.97 7.10 -6.16
N ARG A 2 -11.14 5.84 -5.93
CA ARG A 2 -11.92 5.38 -4.79
C ARG A 2 -11.05 5.33 -3.53
N LYS A 3 -11.56 5.90 -2.45
CA LYS A 3 -10.87 5.79 -1.17
C LYS A 3 -11.11 4.43 -0.57
N LYS A 4 -10.25 4.03 0.35
CA LYS A 4 -10.45 2.81 1.10
C LYS A 4 -11.71 2.93 1.92
N MET A 5 -12.43 1.82 2.03
CA MET A 5 -13.73 1.80 2.67
C MET A 5 -13.66 1.52 4.17
N TYR A 6 -12.47 1.25 4.69
CA TYR A 6 -12.31 0.88 6.09
C TYR A 6 -11.07 1.55 6.68
N LEU A 7 -11.05 1.63 7.98
CA LEU A 7 -9.89 2.13 8.71
C LEU A 7 -8.91 0.99 8.93
N CYS A 8 -7.64 1.35 9.06
CA CYS A 8 -6.58 0.37 9.24
C CYS A 8 -6.81 -0.50 10.47
N GLY A 9 -7.27 0.09 11.56
CA GLY A 9 -7.39 -0.63 12.81
C GLY A 9 -8.39 -1.77 12.81
N ILE A 10 -9.31 -1.77 11.86
CA ILE A 10 -10.35 -2.81 11.83
C ILE A 10 -10.15 -3.78 10.68
N ILE A 11 -9.02 -3.71 10.02
CA ILE A 11 -8.80 -4.51 8.82
C ILE A 11 -8.78 -5.99 9.11
N SER A 12 -8.48 -6.39 10.34
CA SER A 12 -8.44 -7.81 10.68
C SER A 12 -9.79 -8.49 10.50
N ILE A 13 -10.88 -7.75 10.64
CA ILE A 13 -12.21 -8.28 10.43
C ILE A 13 -12.43 -8.57 8.95
N TYR A 14 -11.80 -7.79 8.09
CA TYR A 14 -11.97 -7.89 6.64
C TYR A 14 -10.72 -8.40 5.95
N SER A 15 -9.82 -9.05 6.71
CA SER A 15 -8.53 -9.46 6.17
C SER A 15 -8.64 -10.52 5.08
N ILE A 16 -9.78 -11.20 4.99
CA ILE A 16 -9.99 -12.16 3.91
C ILE A 16 -10.24 -11.49 2.57
N MET A 17 -10.54 -10.19 2.57
CA MET A 17 -10.81 -9.47 1.32
C MET A 17 -9.51 -8.94 0.75
N PRO A 18 -9.23 -9.23 -0.52
CA PRO A 18 -8.00 -8.72 -1.12
C PRO A 18 -8.03 -7.20 -1.17
N GLN A 19 -6.87 -6.59 -0.95
CA GLN A 19 -6.72 -5.16 -1.10
C GLN A 19 -6.73 -4.85 -2.59
N MET A 20 -7.71 -4.06 -3.02
CA MET A 20 -7.87 -3.72 -4.42
C MET A 20 -8.00 -2.22 -4.60
N ILE A 21 -7.41 -1.72 -5.65
CA ILE A 21 -7.49 -0.30 -6.02
C ILE A 21 -7.72 -0.19 -7.51
N MET A 22 -8.17 0.99 -7.94
CA MET A 22 -8.31 1.31 -9.36
C MET A 22 -7.24 2.30 -9.75
N LEU A 23 -6.56 2.03 -10.85
CA LEU A 23 -5.63 2.97 -11.48
C LEU A 23 -6.05 3.10 -12.93
N GLY A 24 -6.77 4.18 -13.25
CA GLY A 24 -7.31 4.33 -14.59
C GLY A 24 -8.29 3.20 -14.87
N SER A 25 -8.05 2.45 -15.92
CA SER A 25 -8.92 1.35 -16.32
C SER A 25 -8.45 0.01 -15.79
N GLU A 26 -7.39 -0.02 -14.99
CA GLU A 26 -6.85 -1.25 -14.43
C GLU A 26 -7.24 -1.38 -12.98
N MET A 27 -7.49 -2.61 -12.57
CA MET A 27 -7.59 -2.94 -11.16
C MET A 27 -6.27 -3.55 -10.73
N ILE A 28 -5.81 -3.14 -9.57
CA ILE A 28 -4.55 -3.62 -8.99
C ILE A 28 -4.88 -4.22 -7.63
N ARG A 29 -4.30 -5.37 -7.32
CA ARG A 29 -4.51 -5.98 -6.01
C ARG A 29 -3.25 -6.68 -5.55
N ILE A 30 -3.24 -6.98 -4.25
CA ILE A 30 -2.24 -7.86 -3.67
C ILE A 30 -2.84 -9.26 -3.66
N HIS A 31 -2.11 -10.22 -4.22
CA HIS A 31 -2.58 -11.62 -4.20
C HIS A 31 -2.68 -12.07 -2.75
N PRO A 32 -3.82 -12.61 -2.32
CA PRO A 32 -4.02 -12.89 -0.89
C PRO A 32 -3.06 -13.92 -0.31
N ALA A 33 -2.61 -14.87 -1.09
CA ALA A 33 -1.69 -15.90 -0.60
C ALA A 33 -0.22 -15.57 -0.87
N LYS A 34 0.08 -15.14 -2.10
CA LYS A 34 1.46 -14.93 -2.52
C LYS A 34 2.00 -13.56 -2.15
N LYS A 35 1.12 -12.61 -1.81
CA LYS A 35 1.51 -11.25 -1.43
C LYS A 35 2.27 -10.53 -2.55
N THR A 36 1.92 -10.82 -3.78
CA THR A 36 2.49 -10.21 -4.98
C THR A 36 1.48 -9.25 -5.58
N ILE A 37 1.91 -8.47 -6.57
CA ILE A 37 1.03 -7.50 -7.24
C ILE A 37 0.44 -8.12 -8.48
N GLU A 38 -0.88 -8.04 -8.59
CA GLU A 38 -1.62 -8.50 -9.75
C GLU A 38 -2.47 -7.39 -10.32
N TYR A 39 -2.84 -7.52 -11.58
CA TYR A 39 -3.69 -6.54 -12.24
C TYR A 39 -4.75 -7.22 -13.09
N SER A 40 -5.82 -6.50 -13.35
CA SER A 40 -6.91 -6.95 -14.18
C SER A 40 -7.35 -5.83 -15.10
N THR A 41 -7.54 -6.14 -16.37
CA THR A 41 -8.16 -5.23 -17.34
C THR A 41 -9.56 -5.68 -17.70
N SER A 42 -10.07 -6.70 -17.02
CA SER A 42 -11.40 -7.27 -17.28
C SER A 42 -12.32 -7.06 -16.09
N GLN A 43 -12.05 -6.03 -15.29
CA GLN A 43 -12.85 -5.67 -14.13
C GLN A 43 -12.89 -6.79 -13.09
N GLY A 44 -11.75 -7.46 -12.94
CA GLY A 44 -11.62 -8.50 -11.92
C GLY A 44 -12.01 -9.89 -12.37
N ARG A 45 -12.40 -10.06 -13.63
CA ARG A 45 -12.78 -11.39 -14.12
C ARG A 45 -11.57 -12.30 -14.28
N SER A 46 -10.42 -11.72 -14.65
CA SER A 46 -9.17 -12.47 -14.72
C SER A 46 -8.04 -11.57 -14.22
N TRP A 47 -7.01 -12.20 -13.68
CA TRP A 47 -5.89 -11.50 -13.06
C TRP A 47 -4.59 -12.05 -13.61
N SER A 48 -3.63 -11.13 -13.79
CA SER A 48 -2.29 -11.49 -14.21
C SER A 48 -1.29 -10.92 -13.23
N THR A 49 -0.14 -11.56 -13.12
CA THR A 49 0.92 -11.09 -12.25
C THR A 49 1.56 -9.86 -12.86
N ARG A 50 1.78 -8.85 -12.05
CA ARG A 50 2.49 -7.65 -12.46
C ARG A 50 3.86 -7.55 -11.84
N TYR A 51 3.98 -7.87 -10.56
CA TYR A 51 5.26 -7.79 -9.86
C TYR A 51 5.32 -8.91 -8.83
N SER A 52 6.30 -9.78 -8.96
CA SER A 52 6.40 -10.96 -8.10
C SER A 52 7.77 -11.11 -7.45
N SER A 53 8.67 -10.12 -7.61
CA SER A 53 9.97 -10.15 -6.96
C SER A 53 9.82 -10.04 -5.45
N THR A 54 10.71 -10.68 -4.72
CA THR A 54 10.72 -10.61 -3.26
C THR A 54 11.64 -9.51 -2.73
N SER A 55 12.22 -8.72 -3.63
CA SER A 55 13.17 -7.68 -3.22
C SER A 55 12.53 -6.61 -2.35
N CYS A 56 11.23 -6.34 -2.52
CA CYS A 56 10.50 -5.40 -1.69
C CYS A 56 9.92 -6.03 -0.42
N GLY A 57 10.03 -7.34 -0.27
CA GLY A 57 9.33 -8.06 0.78
C GLY A 57 7.93 -8.45 0.33
N GLU A 58 7.08 -8.76 1.29
CA GLU A 58 5.70 -9.13 1.02
C GLU A 58 4.84 -7.87 1.03
N PHE A 59 4.02 -7.70 -0.01
CA PHE A 59 3.12 -6.55 -0.08
C PHE A 59 1.97 -6.74 0.90
N ILE A 60 1.65 -5.67 1.62
CA ILE A 60 0.63 -5.70 2.67
C ILE A 60 -0.51 -4.74 2.34
N ASP A 61 -0.19 -3.55 1.82
CA ASP A 61 -1.21 -2.54 1.56
C ASP A 61 -0.79 -1.69 0.37
N LEU A 62 -1.77 -1.12 -0.32
CA LEU A 62 -1.56 -0.25 -1.47
C LEU A 62 -2.38 1.01 -1.30
N LEU A 63 -1.82 2.14 -1.73
CA LEU A 63 -2.53 3.41 -1.71
C LEU A 63 -2.06 4.27 -2.87
N PRO A 64 -2.95 4.62 -3.80
CA PRO A 64 -2.62 5.66 -4.77
C PRO A 64 -2.56 7.00 -4.06
N TYR A 65 -1.48 7.73 -4.29
CA TYR A 65 -1.27 8.99 -3.60
C TYR A 65 -0.54 9.94 -4.52
N GLY A 66 -1.24 10.98 -4.97
CA GLY A 66 -0.67 11.86 -5.97
C GLY A 66 -0.44 11.12 -7.27
N ASN A 67 0.75 11.25 -7.81
CA ASN A 67 1.13 10.57 -9.05
C ASN A 67 1.79 9.23 -8.81
N GLU A 68 1.80 8.76 -7.58
CA GLU A 68 2.52 7.56 -7.21
C GLU A 68 1.57 6.52 -6.65
N LEU A 69 2.00 5.28 -6.75
CA LEU A 69 1.37 4.20 -6.02
C LEU A 69 2.29 3.86 -4.86
N LEU A 70 1.77 3.97 -3.65
CA LEU A 70 2.52 3.65 -2.45
C LEU A 70 2.14 2.27 -1.97
N ALA A 71 3.09 1.60 -1.33
CA ALA A 71 2.85 0.27 -0.78
C ALA A 71 3.49 0.14 0.58
N VAL A 72 2.80 -0.57 1.46
CA VAL A 72 3.40 -1.10 2.67
C VAL A 72 3.85 -2.51 2.34
N THR A 73 5.08 -2.83 2.70
CA THR A 73 5.58 -4.19 2.59
C THR A 73 6.19 -4.60 3.92
N SER A 74 6.58 -5.86 4.00
CA SER A 74 7.27 -6.35 5.19
C SER A 74 8.60 -5.65 5.44
N LYS A 75 9.12 -4.92 4.45
CA LYS A 75 10.38 -4.18 4.58
C LYS A 75 10.21 -2.68 4.75
N GLY A 76 8.98 -2.16 4.64
CA GLY A 76 8.74 -0.74 4.83
C GLY A 76 7.83 -0.15 3.77
N ILE A 77 8.05 1.12 3.45
CA ILE A 77 7.24 1.84 2.48
C ILE A 77 7.99 1.87 1.14
N TYR A 78 7.29 1.48 0.10
CA TYR A 78 7.82 1.49 -1.26
C TYR A 78 6.90 2.31 -2.15
N TYR A 79 7.40 2.73 -3.30
CA TYR A 79 6.60 3.51 -4.22
C TYR A 79 6.87 3.08 -5.66
N SER A 80 5.88 3.33 -6.51
CA SER A 80 5.97 3.03 -7.92
C SER A 80 5.41 4.20 -8.71
N THR A 81 6.13 4.61 -9.76
CA THR A 81 5.64 5.57 -10.72
C THR A 81 5.26 4.90 -12.04
N SER A 82 5.28 3.57 -12.07
CA SER A 82 4.98 2.78 -13.25
C SER A 82 3.75 1.89 -13.03
N GLN A 83 2.85 2.34 -12.15
CA GLN A 83 1.59 1.66 -11.88
C GLN A 83 1.80 0.25 -11.32
N GLY A 84 2.86 0.11 -10.52
CA GLY A 84 3.15 -1.14 -9.86
C GLY A 84 4.07 -2.08 -10.61
N ARG A 85 4.56 -1.67 -11.79
CA ARG A 85 5.46 -2.53 -12.56
C ARG A 85 6.87 -2.58 -11.97
N SER A 86 7.31 -1.48 -11.37
CA SER A 86 8.60 -1.44 -10.69
C SER A 86 8.46 -0.63 -9.42
N TRP A 87 9.28 -0.95 -8.45
CA TRP A 87 9.16 -0.40 -7.10
C TRP A 87 10.52 0.04 -6.57
N SER A 88 10.52 1.12 -5.83
CA SER A 88 11.71 1.63 -5.15
C SER A 88 11.38 1.87 -3.70
N SER A 89 12.38 1.74 -2.84
CA SER A 89 12.18 1.98 -1.42
C SER A 89 12.01 3.46 -1.16
N ARG A 90 11.16 3.77 -0.18
CA ARG A 90 10.97 5.14 0.25
C ARG A 90 11.33 5.32 1.72
N TYR A 91 10.89 4.42 2.56
CA TYR A 91 11.17 4.52 3.99
C TYR A 91 11.26 3.11 4.55
N THR A 92 12.45 2.70 4.94
CA THR A 92 12.68 1.33 5.39
C THR A 92 13.23 1.27 6.82
N SER A 93 13.25 2.41 7.52
CA SER A 93 13.68 2.45 8.91
C SER A 93 12.63 1.76 9.80
N SER A 94 13.08 1.15 10.88
CA SER A 94 12.19 0.53 11.84
C SER A 94 11.82 1.48 12.99
N SER A 95 12.20 2.74 12.91
CA SER A 95 11.98 3.66 14.01
C SER A 95 10.50 3.94 14.29
N CYS A 96 9.63 3.80 13.29
CA CYS A 96 8.19 3.95 13.47
C CYS A 96 7.50 2.65 13.86
N GLY A 97 8.23 1.55 13.94
CA GLY A 97 7.65 0.23 14.09
C GLY A 97 7.35 -0.37 12.73
N GLU A 98 6.52 -1.39 12.73
CA GLU A 98 6.12 -2.07 11.49
C GLU A 98 4.90 -1.38 10.91
N PHE A 99 5.01 -0.97 9.67
CA PHE A 99 3.87 -0.36 8.97
C PHE A 99 2.83 -1.42 8.66
N GLN A 100 1.57 -1.06 8.88
CA GLN A 100 0.46 -1.99 8.67
C GLN A 100 -0.44 -1.54 7.54
N CYS A 101 -0.74 -0.24 7.44
CA CYS A 101 -1.51 0.27 6.33
C CYS A 101 -1.35 1.78 6.22
N LEU A 102 -1.74 2.29 5.05
CA LEU A 102 -1.67 3.70 4.73
C LEU A 102 -3.07 4.25 4.50
N MET A 103 -3.25 5.53 4.81
CA MET A 103 -4.49 6.25 4.55
C MET A 103 -4.18 7.62 4.00
N ASP A 104 -5.00 8.07 3.08
CA ASP A 104 -4.91 9.40 2.50
C ASP A 104 -5.65 10.36 3.40
N GLY A 105 -4.93 11.22 4.09
CA GLY A 105 -5.51 12.22 4.97
C GLY A 105 -5.69 13.59 4.34
N GLY A 106 -5.60 13.65 3.02
CA GLY A 106 -5.70 14.91 2.30
C GLY A 106 -4.32 15.51 2.12
N ARG A 107 -3.97 16.47 2.95
CA ARG A 107 -2.66 17.11 2.84
C ARG A 107 -1.54 16.32 3.47
N GLU A 108 -1.89 15.26 4.15
CA GLU A 108 -0.89 14.42 4.80
C GLU A 108 -1.22 12.97 4.57
N LEU A 109 -0.20 12.16 4.60
CA LEU A 109 -0.30 10.72 4.50
C LEU A 109 -0.29 10.16 5.91
N LEU A 110 -1.21 9.26 6.21
CA LEU A 110 -1.32 8.64 7.51
C LEU A 110 -0.92 7.18 7.42
N ALA A 111 -0.35 6.68 8.49
CA ALA A 111 0.03 5.27 8.57
C ALA A 111 -0.25 4.72 9.95
N GLN A 112 -0.82 3.53 9.99
CA GLN A 112 -0.90 2.78 11.23
C GLN A 112 0.31 1.86 11.29
N THR A 113 1.01 1.92 12.42
CA THR A 113 2.17 1.05 12.64
C THR A 113 1.99 0.32 13.96
N SER A 114 2.90 -0.61 14.23
CA SER A 114 2.89 -1.33 15.51
C SER A 114 3.14 -0.39 16.70
N ASN A 115 3.68 0.81 16.45
CA ASN A 115 3.94 1.78 17.51
C ASN A 115 2.90 2.91 17.58
N GLY A 116 1.88 2.87 16.73
CA GLY A 116 0.81 3.85 16.77
C GLY A 116 0.55 4.51 15.44
N LEU A 117 -0.13 5.65 15.48
CA LEU A 117 -0.50 6.39 14.28
C LEU A 117 0.59 7.40 13.96
N TYR A 118 1.04 7.39 12.72
CA TYR A 118 2.07 8.30 12.23
C TYR A 118 1.53 9.11 11.05
N TYR A 119 2.14 10.22 10.77
CA TYR A 119 1.78 11.04 9.62
C TYR A 119 3.03 11.52 8.91
N SER A 120 2.85 11.85 7.64
CA SER A 120 3.92 12.35 6.79
C SER A 120 3.38 13.47 5.92
N THR A 121 4.11 14.58 5.86
CA THR A 121 3.81 15.67 4.94
C THR A 121 4.78 15.67 3.76
N SER A 122 5.59 14.63 3.65
CA SER A 122 6.59 14.50 2.59
C SER A 122 6.34 13.27 1.72
N SER A 123 5.07 12.85 1.62
CA SER A 123 4.66 11.71 0.80
C SER A 123 5.32 10.40 1.25
N GLY A 124 5.56 10.29 2.55
CA GLY A 124 6.10 9.08 3.13
C GLY A 124 7.62 9.05 3.29
N ARG A 125 8.30 10.14 2.94
CA ARG A 125 9.76 10.18 3.06
C ARG A 125 10.21 10.35 4.51
N SER A 126 9.42 11.03 5.31
CA SER A 126 9.69 11.17 6.73
C SER A 126 8.38 11.10 7.50
N TRP A 127 8.43 10.63 8.73
CA TRP A 127 7.26 10.33 9.52
C TRP A 127 7.39 10.89 10.93
N SER A 128 6.26 11.34 11.46
CA SER A 128 6.18 11.81 12.83
C SER A 128 5.02 11.12 13.51
N LYS A 129 5.20 10.83 14.79
CA LYS A 129 4.15 10.14 15.53
C LYS A 129 3.04 11.12 15.87
N ARG A 130 1.81 10.69 15.66
CA ARG A 130 0.65 11.50 15.99
C ARG A 130 0.01 11.00 17.27
N ARG A 131 -0.01 9.68 17.40
CA ARG A 131 -0.69 9.16 18.56
C ARG A 131 -0.24 7.75 18.88
#